data_22024fdb38a457b4d0bbdc1e50eb0ef1
#
_entry.id   22024fdb38a457b4d0bbdc1e50eb0ef1
#
_cell.length_a   1.000
_cell.length_b   1.000
_cell.length_c   1.000
_cell.angle_alpha   90.00
_cell.angle_beta   90.00
_cell.angle_gamma   90.00
#
_symmetry.space_group_name_H-M   'P 1'
#
loop_
_entity.id
_entity.type
_entity.pdbx_description
1 polymer ?
#
loop_
_entity_poly.entity_id
_entity_poly.type
_entity_poly.pdbx_seq_one_letter_code
_entity_poly.pdbx_strand_id
1 'polypeptide(L)'
;TGNFKTAFIVPENLEKDPFRVNTYATYSGGDHPEERVTNEKVKNNRHILLIRDSFSCALMPYLSLYTKNVTTLDLRHYKTESLYDYIRNHPEIDTVIVAYNPSAITEIQYTFDKVVK
;
A
#
# COMPACT_ATOMS: atom_id res chain seq x y z
N THR A 1 3.96 10.44 12.14
CA THR A 1 5.36 10.90 12.10
C THR A 1 6.20 10.09 13.07
N GLY A 2 7.41 9.67 12.67
CA GLY A 2 8.28 8.86 13.53
C GLY A 2 9.47 8.31 12.77
N ASN A 3 10.13 7.34 13.37
CA ASN A 3 11.11 6.52 12.68
C ASN A 3 10.42 5.29 12.05
N PHE A 4 11.16 4.48 11.30
CA PHE A 4 10.62 3.29 10.62
C PHE A 4 9.82 2.39 11.58
N LYS A 5 10.38 2.07 12.75
CA LYS A 5 9.72 1.20 13.71
C LYS A 5 8.39 1.78 14.21
N THR A 6 8.39 3.04 14.63
CA THR A 6 7.20 3.67 15.22
C THR A 6 6.15 4.07 14.18
N ALA A 7 6.55 4.23 12.91
CA ALA A 7 5.63 4.59 11.84
C ALA A 7 4.92 3.38 11.20
N PHE A 8 5.60 2.23 11.17
CA PHE A 8 5.13 1.11 10.37
C PHE A 8 4.93 -0.20 11.12
N ILE A 9 5.48 -0.36 12.34
CA ILE A 9 5.40 -1.64 13.04
C ILE A 9 4.39 -1.52 14.19
N VAL A 10 3.38 -2.38 14.15
CA VAL A 10 2.31 -2.51 15.14
C VAL A 10 2.40 -3.91 15.76
N PRO A 11 3.30 -4.13 16.74
CA PRO A 11 3.55 -5.47 17.30
C PRO A 11 2.31 -6.08 17.97
N GLU A 12 1.42 -5.23 18.49
CA GLU A 12 0.20 -5.63 19.18
C GLU A 12 -0.74 -6.43 18.27
N ASN A 13 -0.63 -6.25 16.95
CA ASN A 13 -1.42 -7.03 15.99
C ASN A 13 -0.95 -8.48 15.90
N LEU A 14 0.33 -8.78 16.19
CA LEU A 14 0.81 -10.16 16.34
C LEU A 14 0.32 -10.82 17.63
N GLU A 15 0.23 -10.05 18.69
CA GLU A 15 -0.21 -10.55 20.00
C GLU A 15 -1.71 -10.88 20.01
N LYS A 16 -2.50 -10.13 19.24
CA LYS A 16 -3.95 -10.34 19.07
C LYS A 16 -4.29 -11.50 18.13
N ASP A 17 -3.32 -11.99 17.38
CA ASP A 17 -3.48 -13.11 16.46
C ASP A 17 -2.74 -14.36 16.96
N PRO A 18 -3.35 -15.13 17.89
CA PRO A 18 -2.70 -16.28 18.55
C PRO A 18 -2.37 -17.40 17.57
N PHE A 19 -3.04 -17.45 16.43
CA PHE A 19 -2.81 -18.46 15.39
C PHE A 19 -1.89 -17.94 14.28
N ARG A 20 -1.45 -16.67 14.35
CA ARG A 20 -0.60 -16.01 13.35
C ARG A 20 -1.14 -16.11 11.92
N VAL A 21 -2.45 -16.03 11.77
CA VAL A 21 -3.14 -16.16 10.48
C VAL A 21 -2.93 -14.90 9.65
N ASN A 22 -2.83 -13.72 10.29
CA ASN A 22 -2.67 -12.42 9.61
C ASN A 22 -1.46 -11.65 10.15
N THR A 23 -0.27 -12.20 9.97
CA THR A 23 0.97 -11.55 10.40
C THR A 23 1.28 -10.25 9.64
N TYR A 24 0.69 -10.06 8.46
CA TYR A 24 0.86 -8.84 7.65
C TYR A 24 0.29 -7.59 8.32
N ALA A 25 -0.71 -7.76 9.18
CA ALA A 25 -1.29 -6.66 9.95
C ALA A 25 -0.31 -5.99 10.94
N THR A 26 0.87 -6.59 11.14
CA THR A 26 1.98 -5.97 11.86
C THR A 26 2.53 -4.75 11.12
N TYR A 27 2.44 -4.75 9.78
CA TYR A 27 2.90 -3.63 8.97
C TYR A 27 1.76 -2.65 8.74
N SER A 28 2.00 -1.39 9.04
CA SER A 28 1.05 -0.27 8.87
C SER A 28 -0.33 -0.48 9.52
N GLY A 29 -0.48 -1.47 10.38
CA GLY A 29 -1.77 -1.79 11.00
C GLY A 29 -2.70 -2.66 10.15
N GLY A 30 -2.26 -3.11 8.97
CA GLY A 30 -3.01 -4.05 8.11
C GLY A 30 -3.52 -3.47 6.79
N ASP A 31 -4.68 -3.96 6.35
CA ASP A 31 -5.26 -3.59 5.06
C ASP A 31 -6.05 -2.27 5.15
N HIS A 32 -5.44 -1.20 4.64
CA HIS A 32 -6.10 0.08 4.46
C HIS A 32 -6.43 0.31 2.97
N PRO A 33 -7.58 0.95 2.65
CA PRO A 33 -7.94 1.28 1.27
C PRO A 33 -6.87 2.11 0.57
N GLU A 34 -6.33 3.09 1.31
CA GLU A 34 -5.27 3.99 0.86
C GLU A 34 -4.35 4.31 2.03
N GLU A 35 -3.05 4.35 1.76
CA GLU A 35 -2.05 4.86 2.71
C GLU A 35 -1.08 5.77 1.98
N ARG A 36 -0.63 6.82 2.64
CA ARG A 36 0.36 7.77 2.12
C ARG A 36 1.50 7.97 3.10
N VAL A 37 2.71 7.86 2.59
CA VAL A 37 3.94 8.05 3.37
C VAL A 37 4.84 9.06 2.67
N THR A 38 5.35 10.00 3.45
CA THR A 38 6.41 10.92 3.02
C THR A 38 7.64 10.74 3.89
N ASN A 39 8.79 10.44 3.27
CA ASN A 39 10.07 10.39 3.95
C ASN A 39 10.89 11.64 3.65
N GLU A 40 10.89 12.59 4.58
CA GLU A 40 11.59 13.86 4.45
C GLU A 40 13.14 13.74 4.41
N LYS A 41 13.67 12.58 4.78
CA LYS A 41 15.12 12.33 4.73
C LYS A 41 15.60 11.94 3.32
N VAL A 42 14.68 11.47 2.47
CA VAL A 42 14.99 11.11 1.08
C VAL A 42 14.96 12.37 0.21
N LYS A 43 16.03 12.59 -0.55
CA LYS A 43 16.24 13.82 -1.35
C LYS A 43 15.65 13.76 -2.75
N ASN A 44 15.33 12.55 -3.27
CA ASN A 44 14.65 12.47 -4.57
C ASN A 44 13.19 12.93 -4.42
N ASN A 45 12.62 13.38 -5.52
CA ASN A 45 11.20 13.79 -5.55
C ASN A 45 10.30 12.71 -6.12
N ARG A 46 10.73 11.46 -6.07
CA ARG A 46 9.98 10.32 -6.58
C ARG A 46 8.67 10.12 -5.82
N HIS A 47 7.63 9.74 -6.56
CA HIS A 47 6.35 9.34 -6.01
C HIS A 47 5.91 8.00 -6.60
N ILE A 48 5.99 6.96 -5.81
CA ILE A 48 5.54 5.61 -6.18
C ILE A 48 4.09 5.42 -5.75
N LEU A 49 3.26 4.93 -6.67
CA LEU A 49 1.96 4.35 -6.38
C LEU A 49 2.08 2.81 -6.39
N LEU A 50 1.86 2.19 -5.25
CA LEU A 50 1.87 0.74 -5.08
C LEU A 50 0.42 0.22 -5.02
N ILE A 51 0.00 -0.50 -6.04
CA ILE A 51 -1.26 -1.24 -6.05
C ILE A 51 -0.98 -2.60 -5.43
N ARG A 52 -1.68 -2.90 -4.35
CA ARG A 52 -1.33 -4.03 -3.50
C ARG A 52 -2.52 -4.83 -2.99
N ASP A 53 -2.24 -6.01 -2.49
CA ASP A 53 -3.06 -6.78 -1.57
C ASP A 53 -2.40 -6.87 -0.18
N SER A 54 -2.97 -7.65 0.76
CA SER A 54 -2.43 -7.82 2.11
C SER A 54 -1.02 -8.41 2.15
N PHE A 55 -0.66 -9.28 1.21
CA PHE A 55 0.68 -9.87 1.14
C PHE A 55 1.77 -8.81 0.90
N SER A 56 1.42 -7.73 0.24
CA SER A 56 2.35 -6.66 -0.11
C SER A 56 2.34 -5.48 0.86
N CYS A 57 1.64 -5.56 2.00
CA CYS A 57 1.67 -4.54 3.05
C CYS A 57 3.08 -4.19 3.51
N ALA A 58 3.96 -5.19 3.60
CA ALA A 58 5.35 -4.98 4.01
C ALA A 58 6.19 -4.21 2.99
N LEU A 59 5.78 -4.11 1.73
CA LEU A 59 6.58 -3.44 0.68
C LEU A 59 6.63 -1.93 0.87
N MET A 60 5.53 -1.30 1.28
CA MET A 60 5.45 0.15 1.43
C MET A 60 6.51 0.72 2.38
N PRO A 61 6.71 0.18 3.60
CA PRO A 61 7.75 0.63 4.50
C PRO A 61 9.14 0.60 3.87
N TYR A 62 9.48 -0.47 3.17
CA TYR A 62 10.80 -0.60 2.53
C TYR A 62 10.97 0.33 1.33
N LEU A 63 9.95 0.51 0.50
CA LEU A 63 9.97 1.49 -0.59
C LEU A 63 10.18 2.91 -0.06
N SER A 64 9.58 3.25 1.08
CA SER A 64 9.71 4.56 1.70
C SER A 64 11.13 4.86 2.23
N LEU A 65 12.00 3.86 2.37
CA LEU A 65 13.41 4.09 2.71
C LEU A 65 14.19 4.77 1.57
N TYR A 66 13.77 4.55 0.33
CA TYR A 66 14.49 5.00 -0.87
C TYR A 66 13.68 5.97 -1.73
N THR A 67 12.41 6.19 -1.41
CA THR A 67 11.49 7.04 -2.18
C THR A 67 10.83 8.05 -1.26
N LYS A 68 10.81 9.32 -1.68
CA LYS A 68 10.25 10.39 -0.85
C LYS A 68 8.77 10.20 -0.59
N ASN A 69 7.98 9.89 -1.61
CA ASN A 69 6.54 9.68 -1.47
C ASN A 69 6.15 8.29 -1.95
N VAL A 70 5.44 7.57 -1.11
CA VAL A 70 4.82 6.29 -1.45
C VAL A 70 3.34 6.36 -1.10
N THR A 71 2.50 6.10 -2.07
CA THR A 71 1.06 5.88 -1.88
C THR A 71 0.74 4.43 -2.15
N THR A 72 -0.12 3.82 -1.35
CA THR A 72 -0.63 2.48 -1.62
C THR A 72 -2.12 2.52 -1.83
N LEU A 73 -2.63 1.68 -2.74
CA LEU A 73 -4.05 1.42 -2.92
C LEU A 73 -4.31 -0.09 -2.85
N ASP A 74 -5.28 -0.45 -2.03
CA ASP A 74 -5.88 -1.78 -2.05
C ASP A 74 -7.23 -1.71 -2.76
N LEU A 75 -7.27 -2.13 -4.02
CA LEU A 75 -8.47 -2.01 -4.85
C LEU A 75 -9.64 -2.86 -4.35
N ARG A 76 -9.42 -3.83 -3.47
CA ARG A 76 -10.49 -4.57 -2.80
C ARG A 76 -11.31 -3.66 -1.88
N HIS A 77 -10.63 -2.65 -1.29
CA HIS A 77 -11.19 -1.76 -0.27
C HIS A 77 -11.34 -0.32 -0.75
N TYR A 78 -10.56 0.12 -1.73
CA TYR A 78 -10.62 1.47 -2.30
C TYR A 78 -11.82 1.58 -3.25
N LYS A 79 -12.80 2.42 -2.88
CA LYS A 79 -14.10 2.54 -3.57
C LYS A 79 -14.41 3.97 -4.05
N THR A 80 -13.44 4.87 -4.02
CA THR A 80 -13.67 6.28 -4.33
C THR A 80 -13.73 6.53 -5.84
N GLU A 81 -12.76 6.00 -6.58
CA GLU A 81 -12.65 6.19 -8.04
C GLU A 81 -11.91 5.00 -8.67
N SER A 82 -11.91 4.92 -10.01
CA SER A 82 -11.12 3.91 -10.71
C SER A 82 -9.61 4.20 -10.57
N LEU A 83 -8.78 3.16 -10.72
CA LEU A 83 -7.33 3.36 -10.71
C LEU A 83 -6.87 4.33 -11.81
N TYR A 84 -7.49 4.27 -12.98
CA TYR A 84 -7.14 5.16 -14.08
C TYR A 84 -7.49 6.62 -13.79
N ASP A 85 -8.63 6.88 -13.12
CA ASP A 85 -8.98 8.24 -12.69
C ASP A 85 -8.06 8.71 -11.59
N TYR A 86 -7.73 7.84 -10.62
CA TYR A 86 -6.77 8.14 -9.57
C TYR A 86 -5.43 8.61 -10.15
N ILE A 87 -4.85 7.84 -11.08
CA ILE A 87 -3.56 8.20 -11.72
C ILE A 87 -3.70 9.53 -12.50
N ARG A 88 -4.81 9.74 -13.18
CA ARG A 88 -5.06 10.98 -13.93
C ARG A 88 -5.16 12.21 -13.01
N ASN A 89 -5.76 12.02 -11.83
CA ASN A 89 -5.93 13.08 -10.84
C ASN A 89 -4.68 13.33 -9.99
N HIS A 90 -3.68 12.46 -10.06
CA HIS A 90 -2.42 12.50 -9.31
C HIS A 90 -1.20 12.55 -10.25
N PRO A 91 -1.01 13.64 -11.02
CA PRO A 91 0.08 13.75 -12.00
C PRO A 91 1.48 13.78 -11.37
N GLU A 92 1.59 13.94 -10.07
CA GLU A 92 2.84 13.81 -9.31
C GLU A 92 3.37 12.37 -9.21
N ILE A 93 2.54 11.36 -9.49
CA ILE A 93 2.94 9.95 -9.50
C ILE A 93 3.79 9.69 -10.74
N ASP A 94 5.02 9.27 -10.54
CA ASP A 94 5.95 8.95 -11.62
C ASP A 94 6.14 7.44 -11.87
N THR A 95 5.75 6.61 -10.92
CA THR A 95 5.94 5.17 -10.99
C THR A 95 4.74 4.45 -10.41
N VAL A 96 4.20 3.48 -11.15
CA VAL A 96 3.14 2.60 -10.66
C VAL A 96 3.69 1.18 -10.57
N ILE A 97 3.55 0.57 -9.39
CA ILE A 97 3.93 -0.82 -9.14
C ILE A 97 2.66 -1.59 -8.80
N VAL A 98 2.42 -2.71 -9.48
CA VAL A 98 1.35 -3.65 -9.14
C VAL A 98 1.99 -4.87 -8.49
N ALA A 99 1.65 -5.13 -7.24
CA ALA A 99 2.21 -6.20 -6.44
C ALA A 99 1.09 -7.00 -5.76
N TYR A 100 0.64 -8.02 -6.45
CA TYR A 100 -0.39 -8.94 -5.97
C TYR A 100 0.16 -10.34 -5.73
N ASN A 101 -0.45 -11.06 -4.81
CA ASN A 101 -0.26 -12.50 -4.71
C ASN A 101 -0.71 -13.17 -6.01
N PRO A 102 0.01 -14.19 -6.52
CA PRO A 102 -0.39 -14.91 -7.73
C PRO A 102 -1.82 -15.47 -7.73
N SER A 103 -2.38 -15.79 -6.56
CA SER A 103 -3.78 -16.24 -6.44
C SER A 103 -4.79 -15.15 -6.82
N ALA A 104 -4.41 -13.88 -6.72
CA ALA A 104 -5.26 -12.75 -7.07
C ALA A 104 -5.45 -12.56 -8.58
N ILE A 105 -4.69 -13.26 -9.43
CA ILE A 105 -4.77 -13.16 -10.91
C ILE A 105 -6.17 -13.50 -11.44
N THR A 106 -6.94 -14.31 -10.73
CA THR A 106 -8.29 -14.69 -11.12
C THR A 106 -9.39 -13.80 -10.57
N GLU A 107 -9.04 -12.81 -9.79
CA GLU A 107 -9.98 -11.95 -9.07
C GLU A 107 -10.27 -10.63 -9.79
N ILE A 108 -11.41 -10.03 -9.41
CA ILE A 108 -11.96 -8.78 -9.99
C ILE A 108 -11.04 -7.58 -9.71
N GLN A 109 -10.13 -7.67 -8.76
CA GLN A 109 -9.22 -6.57 -8.35
C GLN A 109 -8.26 -6.10 -9.46
N TYR A 110 -8.21 -6.80 -10.60
CA TYR A 110 -7.50 -6.35 -11.81
C TYR A 110 -8.35 -5.47 -12.73
N THR A 111 -9.54 -5.10 -12.31
CA THR A 111 -10.41 -4.22 -13.08
C THR A 111 -10.01 -2.76 -12.77
N PHE A 112 -8.99 -2.26 -13.47
CA PHE A 112 -8.40 -0.94 -13.20
C PHE A 112 -9.24 0.24 -13.73
N ASP A 113 -10.12 -0.02 -14.66
CA ASP A 113 -11.00 0.98 -15.31
C ASP A 113 -12.29 1.25 -14.54
N LYS A 114 -12.57 0.48 -13.52
CA LYS A 114 -13.80 0.57 -12.72
C LYS A 114 -13.50 0.51 -11.23
N VAL A 115 -14.42 1.06 -10.46
CA VAL A 115 -14.45 0.81 -9.02
C VAL A 115 -14.90 -0.63 -8.79
N VAL A 116 -14.10 -1.41 -8.10
CA VAL A 116 -14.46 -2.79 -7.72
C VAL A 116 -15.61 -2.72 -6.70
N LYS A 117 -16.74 -3.31 -7.02
CA LYS A 117 -17.93 -3.35 -6.16
C LYS A 117 -17.84 -4.46 -5.12
#